data_5c61af61b82381038fd9d8c1f99e8b93
#
_entry.id   5c61af61b82381038fd9d8c1f99e8b93
#
_cell.length_a   1.000
_cell.length_b   1.000
_cell.length_c   1.000
_cell.angle_alpha   90.00
_cell.angle_beta   90.00
_cell.angle_gamma   90.00
#
_symmetry.space_group_name_H-M   'P 1'
#
loop_
_entity.id
_entity.type
_entity.pdbx_description
1 polymer ?
#
loop_
_entity_poly.entity_id
_entity_poly.type
_entity_poly.pdbx_seq_one_letter_code
_entity_poly.pdbx_strand_id
1 'polypeptide(L)'
;MSPQELQVQQKRALEAKQEPTVSARTYIPGADIFEAEHALSVVLEMPGVDKSNVDVSVEGGVLVVEGRVDFSKYEGMQPVYTEYNVGHYRRTFSLSNKIDQGAITAEMTDGVLKLTLPKAEAAKARRIEIG
;
A
#
# COMPACT_ATOMS: atom_id res chain seq x y z
N MET A 1 -0.10 8.45 18.21
CA MET A 1 0.77 7.74 17.28
C MET A 1 0.53 6.24 17.42
N SER A 2 0.29 5.56 16.32
CA SER A 2 0.10 4.11 16.34
C SER A 2 1.42 3.39 16.59
N PRO A 3 1.40 2.17 17.16
CA PRO A 3 2.63 1.39 17.31
C PRO A 3 3.37 1.17 15.99
N GLN A 4 2.64 1.10 14.88
CA GLN A 4 3.22 0.92 13.56
C GLN A 4 3.97 2.17 13.10
N GLU A 5 3.43 3.35 13.36
CA GLU A 5 4.12 4.59 13.04
C GLU A 5 5.40 4.75 13.85
N LEU A 6 5.36 4.34 15.12
CA LEU A 6 6.53 4.37 15.98
C LEU A 6 7.62 3.42 15.47
N GLN A 7 7.25 2.21 15.06
CA GLN A 7 8.19 1.25 14.49
C GLN A 7 8.82 1.77 13.20
N VAL A 8 8.03 2.38 12.32
CA VAL A 8 8.55 2.96 11.08
C VAL A 8 9.55 4.07 11.38
N GLN A 9 9.26 4.93 12.35
CA GLN A 9 10.17 6.00 12.72
C GLN A 9 11.48 5.48 13.31
N GLN A 10 11.42 4.45 14.15
CA GLN A 10 12.61 3.83 14.72
C GLN A 10 13.46 3.17 13.65
N LYS A 11 12.81 2.49 12.72
CA LYS A 11 13.49 1.85 11.60
C LYS A 11 14.21 2.87 10.71
N ARG A 12 13.57 4.00 10.45
CA ARG A 12 14.20 5.09 9.69
C ARG A 12 15.44 5.62 10.38
N ALA A 13 15.37 5.79 11.69
CA ALA A 13 16.52 6.31 12.44
C ALA A 13 17.70 5.36 12.38
N LEU A 14 17.46 4.06 12.40
CA LEU A 14 18.49 3.05 12.25
C LEU A 14 19.05 3.01 10.82
N GLU A 15 18.20 3.05 9.82
CA GLU A 15 18.60 3.02 8.43
C GLU A 15 19.43 4.26 8.05
N ALA A 16 19.05 5.42 8.55
CA ALA A 16 19.78 6.66 8.31
C ALA A 16 21.20 6.62 8.84
N LYS A 17 21.47 5.81 9.87
CA LYS A 17 22.84 5.61 10.38
C LYS A 17 23.65 4.62 9.58
N GLN A 18 22.98 3.68 8.89
CA GLN A 18 23.62 2.59 8.17
C GLN A 18 23.84 2.89 6.70
N GLU A 19 23.03 3.76 6.11
CA GLU A 19 23.09 4.08 4.69
C GLU A 19 23.27 5.59 4.49
N PRO A 20 24.51 6.09 4.51
CA PRO A 20 24.72 7.52 4.38
C PRO A 20 24.48 8.06 2.97
N THR A 21 24.32 7.22 1.94
CA THR A 21 24.32 7.66 0.55
C THR A 21 22.95 7.72 -0.12
N VAL A 22 21.96 6.99 0.39
CA VAL A 22 20.60 7.03 -0.17
C VAL A 22 19.60 7.03 0.99
N SER A 23 18.98 8.17 1.23
CA SER A 23 17.89 8.19 2.21
C SER A 23 16.68 7.52 1.58
N ALA A 24 16.41 6.28 1.99
CA ALA A 24 15.19 5.61 1.65
C ALA A 24 14.05 6.24 2.45
N ARG A 25 13.38 7.21 1.87
CA ARG A 25 12.19 7.78 2.45
C ARG A 25 11.03 6.82 2.25
N THR A 26 10.14 6.76 3.22
CA THR A 26 8.89 6.02 3.10
C THR A 26 7.75 7.01 2.95
N TYR A 27 6.99 6.85 1.89
CA TYR A 27 5.86 7.70 1.57
C TYR A 27 4.57 6.94 1.78
N ILE A 28 3.52 7.68 2.11
CA ILE A 28 2.17 7.16 2.10
C ILE A 28 1.62 7.41 0.70
N PRO A 29 1.38 6.37 -0.10
CA PRO A 29 0.84 6.57 -1.44
C PRO A 29 -0.58 7.11 -1.39
N GLY A 30 -0.92 7.95 -2.35
CA GLY A 30 -2.29 8.39 -2.53
C GLY A 30 -3.19 7.22 -2.85
N ALA A 31 -4.38 7.20 -2.30
CA ALA A 31 -5.35 6.13 -2.50
C ALA A 31 -6.70 6.69 -2.89
N ASP A 32 -7.32 6.08 -3.89
CA ASP A 32 -8.71 6.28 -4.24
C ASP A 32 -9.49 5.01 -3.91
N ILE A 33 -10.60 5.17 -3.24
CA ILE A 33 -11.45 4.04 -2.83
C ILE A 33 -12.81 4.19 -3.50
N PHE A 34 -13.20 3.14 -4.21
CA PHE A 34 -14.48 3.06 -4.89
C PHE A 34 -15.30 1.94 -4.30
N GLU A 35 -16.53 2.22 -3.95
CA GLU A 35 -17.45 1.21 -3.45
C GLU A 35 -18.40 0.76 -4.54
N ALA A 36 -18.47 -0.55 -4.73
CA ALA A 36 -19.47 -1.18 -5.59
C ALA A 36 -20.34 -2.10 -4.75
N GLU A 37 -21.36 -2.72 -5.37
CA GLU A 37 -22.31 -3.57 -4.66
C GLU A 37 -21.65 -4.75 -3.95
N HIS A 38 -20.68 -5.39 -4.60
CA HIS A 38 -20.06 -6.61 -4.11
C HIS A 38 -18.62 -6.48 -3.65
N ALA A 39 -18.00 -5.33 -3.90
CA ALA A 39 -16.58 -5.15 -3.57
C ALA A 39 -16.22 -3.68 -3.39
N LEU A 40 -15.13 -3.45 -2.66
CA LEU A 40 -14.41 -2.19 -2.68
C LEU A 40 -13.24 -2.32 -3.63
N SER A 41 -12.96 -1.26 -4.38
CA SER A 41 -11.74 -1.15 -5.18
C SER A 41 -10.87 -0.06 -4.58
N VAL A 42 -9.61 -0.38 -4.34
CA VAL A 42 -8.63 0.58 -3.83
C VAL A 42 -7.54 0.73 -4.87
N VAL A 43 -7.29 1.96 -5.28
CA VAL A 43 -6.27 2.27 -6.28
C VAL A 43 -5.18 3.09 -5.61
N LEU A 44 -3.96 2.57 -5.64
CA LEU A 44 -2.79 3.21 -5.05
C LEU A 44 -1.79 3.56 -6.14
N GLU A 45 -1.29 4.78 -6.11
CA GLU A 45 -0.25 5.21 -7.02
C GLU A 45 1.12 5.08 -6.35
N MET A 46 1.97 4.25 -6.92
CA MET A 46 3.33 4.00 -6.45
C MET A 46 4.31 4.09 -7.61
N PRO A 47 4.55 5.32 -8.11
CA PRO A 47 5.46 5.50 -9.25
C PRO A 47 6.85 4.94 -8.96
N GLY A 48 7.44 4.29 -9.95
CA GLY A 48 8.76 3.72 -9.85
C GLY A 48 8.83 2.34 -9.20
N VAL A 49 7.70 1.78 -8.80
CA VAL A 49 7.63 0.46 -8.19
C VAL A 49 7.21 -0.58 -9.23
N ASP A 50 7.99 -1.64 -9.39
CA ASP A 50 7.62 -2.78 -10.21
C ASP A 50 6.78 -3.77 -9.39
N LYS A 51 5.94 -4.52 -10.06
CA LYS A 51 5.08 -5.51 -9.39
C LYS A 51 5.86 -6.53 -8.56
N SER A 52 7.08 -6.83 -8.95
CA SER A 52 7.95 -7.74 -8.20
C SER A 52 8.40 -7.17 -6.85
N ASN A 53 8.25 -5.86 -6.66
CA ASN A 53 8.66 -5.15 -5.45
C ASN A 53 7.47 -4.66 -4.62
N VAL A 54 6.29 -5.22 -4.87
CA VAL A 54 5.09 -4.93 -4.10
C VAL A 54 4.74 -6.12 -3.23
N ASP A 55 4.52 -5.87 -1.96
CA ASP A 55 4.02 -6.85 -1.00
C ASP A 55 2.67 -6.38 -0.47
N VAL A 56 1.70 -7.26 -0.52
CA VAL A 56 0.37 -7.03 0.03
C VAL A 56 0.08 -8.17 1.00
N SER A 57 -0.24 -7.83 2.22
CA SER A 57 -0.55 -8.83 3.24
C SER A 57 -1.71 -8.40 4.11
N VAL A 58 -2.39 -9.37 4.68
CA VAL A 58 -3.46 -9.14 5.66
C VAL A 58 -3.12 -9.92 6.91
N GLU A 59 -3.08 -9.23 8.02
CA GLU A 59 -2.81 -9.84 9.31
C GLU A 59 -3.62 -9.11 10.38
N GLY A 60 -4.39 -9.88 11.16
CA GLY A 60 -5.17 -9.32 12.25
C GLY A 60 -6.18 -8.24 11.82
N GLY A 61 -6.77 -8.37 10.65
CA GLY A 61 -7.73 -7.38 10.15
C GLY A 61 -7.07 -6.12 9.60
N VAL A 62 -5.76 -6.13 9.40
CA VAL A 62 -5.02 -5.00 8.82
C VAL A 62 -4.45 -5.42 7.47
N LEU A 63 -4.79 -4.66 6.45
CA LEU A 63 -4.21 -4.79 5.12
C LEU A 63 -2.98 -3.89 5.05
N VAL A 64 -1.85 -4.48 4.74
CA VAL A 64 -0.57 -3.76 4.63
C VAL A 64 -0.11 -3.83 3.18
N VAL A 65 0.16 -2.68 2.61
CA VAL A 65 0.71 -2.56 1.26
C VAL A 65 2.08 -1.89 1.36
N GLU A 66 3.07 -2.54 0.81
CA GLU A 66 4.42 -2.01 0.73
C GLU A 66 4.90 -2.07 -0.71
N GLY A 67 5.48 -0.97 -1.18
CA GLY A 67 6.13 -0.91 -2.48
C GLY A 67 7.55 -0.41 -2.30
N ARG A 68 8.49 -1.12 -2.91
CA ARG A 68 9.90 -0.76 -2.84
C ARG A 68 10.39 -0.29 -4.19
N VAL A 69 11.04 0.86 -4.20
CA VAL A 69 11.69 1.36 -5.41
C VAL A 69 13.06 0.71 -5.53
N ASP A 70 13.37 0.24 -6.72
CA ASP A 70 14.68 -0.30 -7.01
C ASP A 70 15.67 0.85 -7.28
N PHE A 71 16.47 1.16 -6.28
CA PHE A 71 17.44 2.23 -6.38
C PHE A 71 18.62 1.90 -7.29
N SER A 72 18.81 0.66 -7.68
CA SER A 72 19.89 0.28 -8.60
C SER A 72 19.75 0.98 -9.96
N LYS A 73 18.53 1.33 -10.35
CA LYS A 73 18.26 2.11 -11.56
C LYS A 73 18.86 3.50 -11.53
N TYR A 74 19.17 3.99 -10.34
CA TYR A 74 19.70 5.34 -10.11
C TYR A 74 21.17 5.35 -9.75
N GLU A 75 21.82 4.19 -9.74
CA GLU A 75 23.26 4.10 -9.50
C GLU A 75 24.02 4.84 -10.58
N GLY A 76 24.99 5.64 -10.17
CA GLY A 76 25.79 6.45 -11.07
C GLY A 76 25.13 7.74 -11.53
N MET A 77 23.89 7.98 -11.16
CA MET A 77 23.21 9.24 -11.42
C MET A 77 23.48 10.20 -10.26
N GLN A 78 23.93 11.40 -10.59
CA GLN A 78 24.01 12.46 -9.59
C GLN A 78 22.64 13.11 -9.47
N PRO A 79 22.05 13.17 -8.28
CA PRO A 79 20.76 13.84 -8.11
C PRO A 79 20.96 15.35 -8.32
N VAL A 80 20.44 15.86 -9.41
CA VAL A 80 20.43 17.29 -9.71
C VAL A 80 19.28 17.97 -9.00
N TYR A 81 18.21 17.23 -8.71
CA TYR A 81 17.04 17.73 -8.01
C TYR A 81 16.60 16.79 -6.93
N THR A 82 16.25 17.36 -5.78
CA THR A 82 15.61 16.64 -4.68
C THR A 82 14.09 16.63 -4.79
N GLU A 83 13.54 17.09 -5.89
CA GLU A 83 12.11 17.18 -6.10
C GLU A 83 11.45 15.86 -6.46
N TYR A 84 12.23 14.86 -6.87
CA TYR A 84 11.70 13.55 -7.16
C TYR A 84 11.48 12.79 -5.87
N ASN A 85 10.23 12.41 -5.65
CA ASN A 85 9.86 11.55 -4.54
C ASN A 85 10.31 10.13 -4.85
N VAL A 86 11.59 9.87 -4.67
CA VAL A 86 12.16 8.54 -4.81
C VAL A 86 12.24 7.93 -3.42
N GLY A 87 11.49 6.88 -3.18
CA GLY A 87 11.46 6.24 -1.88
C GLY A 87 10.56 5.01 -1.90
N HIS A 88 10.41 4.44 -0.74
CA HIS A 88 9.50 3.32 -0.55
C HIS A 88 8.11 3.84 -0.19
N TYR A 89 7.12 3.02 -0.45
CA TYR A 89 5.73 3.33 -0.13
C TYR A 89 5.20 2.33 0.88
N ARG A 90 4.42 2.81 1.81
CA ARG A 90 3.72 1.94 2.76
C ARG A 90 2.38 2.55 3.10
N ARG A 91 1.36 1.72 3.06
CA ARG A 91 0.04 2.12 3.51
C ARG A 91 -0.67 0.96 4.18
N THR A 92 -1.39 1.26 5.25
CA THR A 92 -2.17 0.28 5.98
C THR A 92 -3.63 0.68 5.99
N PHE A 93 -4.50 -0.33 5.96
CA PHE A 93 -5.95 -0.14 6.04
C PHE A 93 -6.50 -1.09 7.09
N SER A 94 -7.30 -0.56 7.99
CA SER A 94 -8.07 -1.40 8.89
C SER A 94 -9.28 -1.96 8.17
N LEU A 95 -9.41 -3.27 8.17
CA LEU A 95 -10.50 -3.95 7.48
C LEU A 95 -11.59 -4.32 8.49
N SER A 96 -12.84 -4.04 8.13
CA SER A 96 -13.95 -4.50 8.93
C SER A 96 -14.26 -5.97 8.60
N ASN A 97 -15.07 -6.61 9.45
CA ASN A 97 -15.55 -7.97 9.20
C ASN A 97 -16.49 -8.07 7.99
N LYS A 98 -16.85 -6.93 7.39
CA LYS A 98 -17.64 -6.87 6.17
C LYS A 98 -16.85 -7.19 4.91
N ILE A 99 -15.53 -7.29 5.03
CA ILE A 99 -14.65 -7.64 3.92
C ILE A 99 -14.25 -9.11 4.03
N ASP A 100 -14.36 -9.82 2.91
CA ASP A 100 -13.85 -11.17 2.80
C ASP A 100 -12.35 -11.12 2.62
N GLN A 101 -11.63 -11.21 3.73
CA GLN A 101 -10.19 -11.01 3.75
C GLN A 101 -9.41 -12.09 3.00
N GLY A 102 -9.99 -13.28 2.86
CA GLY A 102 -9.37 -14.37 2.12
C GLY A 102 -9.51 -14.28 0.60
N ALA A 103 -10.34 -13.36 0.11
CA ALA A 103 -10.64 -13.22 -1.31
C ALA A 103 -10.07 -11.92 -1.92
N ILE A 104 -9.23 -11.20 -1.19
CA ILE A 104 -8.62 -9.97 -1.69
C ILE A 104 -7.65 -10.30 -2.83
N THR A 105 -7.76 -9.56 -3.93
CA THR A 105 -6.86 -9.69 -5.07
C THR A 105 -6.18 -8.37 -5.36
N ALA A 106 -5.03 -8.46 -6.03
CA ALA A 106 -4.21 -7.29 -6.35
C ALA A 106 -3.68 -7.39 -7.77
N GLU A 107 -3.69 -6.27 -8.48
CA GLU A 107 -3.09 -6.15 -9.81
C GLU A 107 -2.23 -4.90 -9.85
N MET A 108 -1.05 -5.00 -10.44
CA MET A 108 -0.12 -3.89 -10.59
C MET A 108 0.17 -3.63 -12.05
N THR A 109 -0.03 -2.39 -12.49
CA THR A 109 0.24 -1.97 -13.86
C THR A 109 0.77 -0.55 -13.85
N ASP A 110 1.96 -0.36 -14.42
CA ASP A 110 2.57 0.97 -14.61
C ASP A 110 2.58 1.84 -13.34
N GLY A 111 3.00 1.26 -12.23
CA GLY A 111 3.07 1.99 -10.96
C GLY A 111 1.74 2.19 -10.25
N VAL A 112 0.67 1.60 -10.77
CA VAL A 112 -0.66 1.69 -10.16
C VAL A 112 -1.07 0.32 -9.65
N LEU A 113 -1.29 0.23 -8.35
CA LEU A 113 -1.78 -0.99 -7.71
C LEU A 113 -3.29 -0.88 -7.51
N LYS A 114 -4.00 -1.85 -8.04
CA LYS A 114 -5.44 -1.97 -7.84
C LYS A 114 -5.73 -3.16 -6.95
N LEU A 115 -6.35 -2.89 -5.83
CA LEU A 115 -6.81 -3.92 -4.90
C LEU A 115 -8.32 -4.08 -5.04
N THR A 116 -8.76 -5.32 -5.09
CA THR A 116 -10.19 -5.63 -5.04
C THR A 116 -10.47 -6.35 -3.73
N LEU A 117 -11.32 -5.74 -2.93
CA LEU A 117 -11.70 -6.24 -1.61
C LEU A 117 -13.17 -6.67 -1.66
N PRO A 118 -13.44 -7.97 -1.90
CA PRO A 118 -14.80 -8.44 -1.94
C PRO A 118 -15.51 -8.28 -0.59
N LYS A 119 -16.77 -7.90 -0.64
CA LYS A 119 -17.59 -7.84 0.56
C LYS A 119 -17.94 -9.24 1.01
N ALA A 120 -17.93 -9.48 2.31
CA ALA A 120 -18.43 -10.72 2.87
C ALA A 120 -19.92 -10.87 2.54
N GLU A 121 -20.38 -12.10 2.43
CA GLU A 121 -21.75 -12.40 1.99
C GLU A 121 -22.80 -11.70 2.87
N ALA A 122 -22.56 -11.66 4.17
CA ALA A 122 -23.45 -10.99 5.13
C ALA A 122 -23.49 -9.47 4.99
N ALA A 123 -22.50 -8.87 4.30
CA ALA A 123 -22.39 -7.41 4.12
C ALA A 123 -22.92 -6.94 2.76
N LYS A 124 -23.22 -7.86 1.85
CA LYS A 124 -23.77 -7.51 0.54
C LYS A 124 -25.19 -7.02 0.69
N ALA A 125 -25.54 -6.03 -0.13
CA ALA A 125 -26.89 -5.55 -0.18
C ALA A 125 -27.84 -6.68 -0.52
N ARG A 126 -28.94 -6.78 0.19
CA ARG A 126 -29.98 -7.76 -0.10
C ARG A 126 -31.33 -7.09 -0.11
N ARG A 127 -32.21 -7.64 -0.89
CA ARG A 127 -33.58 -7.18 -0.98
C ARG A 127 -34.41 -7.78 0.17
N ILE A 128 -35.15 -6.93 0.84
CA ILE A 128 -36.03 -7.36 1.92
C ILE A 128 -37.47 -7.44 1.37
N GLU A 129 -38.10 -8.59 1.53
CA GLU A 129 -39.51 -8.74 1.17
C GLU A 129 -40.38 -8.17 2.28
N ILE A 130 -41.39 -7.47 1.87
CA ILE A 130 -42.39 -6.92 2.78
C ILE A 130 -43.61 -7.86 2.80
N GLY A 131 -43.86 -8.42 3.96
CA GLY A 131 -45.01 -9.29 4.18
C GLY A 131 -46.28 -8.54 4.45
#